data_702c03ca05405733e1d6bae2e4a900d3
#
_entry.id   702c03ca05405733e1d6bae2e4a900d3
#
_cell.length_a   1.000
_cell.length_b   1.000
_cell.length_c   1.000
_cell.angle_alpha   90.00
_cell.angle_beta   90.00
_cell.angle_gamma   90.00
#
_symmetry.space_group_name_H-M   'P 1'
#
loop_
_entity.id
_entity.type
_entity.pdbx_description
1 polymer ?
#
loop_
_entity_poly.entity_id
_entity_poly.type
_entity_poly.pdbx_seq_one_letter_code
_entity_poly.pdbx_strand_id
1 'polypeptide(L)'
;MNLKNLEYIEKNNPVTKEEIDFAEKRINGELPKVYKEFLRYANGMVMNLCVLYDTQRIVESYECNEFAEYAPGYISIGNDNGDWELIIKAEKGAVLCGFLDAAEIGSSEPEE
;
A
#
# COMPACT_ATOMS: atom_id res chain seq x y z
N MET A 1 -13.06 8.09 4.80
CA MET A 1 -12.62 7.11 5.82
C MET A 1 -12.63 7.76 7.20
N ASN A 2 -13.26 7.11 8.18
CA ASN A 2 -13.26 7.61 9.55
C ASN A 2 -12.13 6.94 10.33
N LEU A 3 -10.97 7.58 10.37
CA LEU A 3 -9.76 7.01 10.97
C LEU A 3 -9.85 6.86 12.48
N LYS A 4 -10.73 7.62 13.14
CA LYS A 4 -10.87 7.57 14.59
C LYS A 4 -11.49 6.27 15.09
N ASN A 5 -12.20 5.57 14.23
CA ASN A 5 -12.89 4.32 14.58
C ASN A 5 -12.14 3.08 14.14
N LEU A 6 -10.94 3.21 13.62
CA LEU A 6 -10.13 2.05 13.25
C LEU A 6 -9.59 1.36 14.50
N GLU A 7 -9.79 0.05 14.57
CA GLU A 7 -9.19 -0.77 15.62
C GLU A 7 -7.81 -1.23 15.15
N TYR A 8 -6.82 -1.07 16.00
CA TYR A 8 -5.45 -1.44 15.65
C TYR A 8 -4.73 -2.08 16.83
N ILE A 9 -3.75 -2.93 16.52
CA ILE A 9 -2.84 -3.53 17.50
C ILE A 9 -1.63 -2.61 17.68
N GLU A 10 -1.14 -2.06 16.58
CA GLU A 10 0.02 -1.19 16.56
C GLU A 10 -0.15 -0.13 15.48
N LYS A 11 0.31 1.08 15.76
CA LYS A 11 0.21 2.21 14.85
C LYS A 11 1.51 3.01 14.89
N ASN A 12 2.07 3.31 13.71
CA ASN A 12 3.26 4.13 13.61
C ASN A 12 2.91 5.63 13.65
N ASN A 13 3.93 6.47 13.80
CA ASN A 13 3.76 7.91 13.75
C ASN A 13 3.27 8.35 12.37
N PRO A 14 2.63 9.54 12.27
CA PRO A 14 2.22 10.07 10.96
C PRO A 14 3.39 10.19 9.99
N VAL A 15 3.10 10.02 8.71
CA VAL A 15 4.10 10.14 7.66
C VAL A 15 4.60 11.58 7.51
N THR A 16 5.87 11.74 7.12
CA THR A 16 6.40 13.04 6.74
C THR A 16 6.31 13.22 5.22
N LYS A 17 6.42 14.48 4.79
CA LYS A 17 6.43 14.78 3.35
C LYS A 17 7.62 14.12 2.66
N GLU A 18 8.77 14.12 3.30
CA GLU A 18 9.99 13.51 2.77
C GLU A 18 9.82 12.00 2.56
N GLU A 19 9.11 11.33 3.47
CA GLU A 19 8.82 9.92 3.33
C GLU A 19 7.89 9.64 2.15
N ILE A 20 6.89 10.49 1.94
CA ILE A 20 5.98 10.38 0.80
C ILE A 20 6.76 10.59 -0.51
N ASP A 21 7.56 11.65 -0.58
CA ASP A 21 8.36 11.97 -1.77
C ASP A 21 9.33 10.84 -2.11
N PHE A 22 9.99 10.28 -1.11
CA PHE A 22 10.87 9.14 -1.28
C PHE A 22 10.13 7.95 -1.89
N ALA A 23 8.97 7.61 -1.34
CA ALA A 23 8.21 6.46 -1.81
C ALA A 23 7.73 6.66 -3.25
N GLU A 24 7.18 7.83 -3.56
CA GLU A 24 6.68 8.12 -4.90
C GLU A 24 7.78 8.06 -5.95
N LYS A 25 8.97 8.53 -5.60
CA LYS A 25 10.11 8.46 -6.50
C LYS A 25 10.53 7.02 -6.77
N ARG A 26 10.51 6.17 -5.74
CA ARG A 26 10.96 4.78 -5.85
C ARG A 26 9.95 3.90 -6.59
N ILE A 27 8.67 4.16 -6.45
CA ILE A 27 7.63 3.37 -7.15
C ILE A 27 7.33 3.89 -8.56
N ASN A 28 7.97 4.97 -8.99
CA ASN A 28 7.76 5.61 -10.29
C ASN A 28 6.29 5.97 -10.53
N GLY A 29 5.61 6.48 -9.49
CA GLY A 29 4.20 6.82 -9.58
C GLY A 29 3.80 7.70 -8.41
N GLU A 30 2.49 7.85 -8.22
CA GLU A 30 1.95 8.62 -7.12
C GLU A 30 1.22 7.72 -6.15
N LEU A 31 1.37 7.99 -4.85
CA LEU A 31 0.54 7.33 -3.85
C LEU A 31 -0.89 7.84 -4.01
N PRO A 32 -1.90 6.95 -3.96
CA PRO A 32 -3.29 7.39 -4.02
C PRO A 32 -3.62 8.39 -2.92
N LYS A 33 -4.41 9.39 -3.24
CA LYS A 33 -4.81 10.43 -2.28
C LYS A 33 -5.44 9.82 -1.04
N VAL A 34 -6.30 8.82 -1.22
CA VAL A 34 -6.98 8.16 -0.10
C VAL A 34 -5.98 7.48 0.83
N TYR A 35 -4.92 6.90 0.30
CA TYR A 35 -3.90 6.28 1.13
C TYR A 35 -2.98 7.31 1.79
N LYS A 36 -2.69 8.42 1.12
CA LYS A 36 -1.93 9.52 1.74
C LYS A 36 -2.67 10.08 2.95
N GLU A 37 -3.99 10.16 2.90
CA GLU A 37 -4.79 10.60 4.05
C GLU A 37 -4.62 9.65 5.23
N PHE A 38 -4.62 8.35 4.97
CA PHE A 38 -4.33 7.36 6.00
C PHE A 38 -2.91 7.53 6.55
N LEU A 39 -1.90 7.68 5.69
CA LEU A 39 -0.51 7.83 6.11
C LEU A 39 -0.28 9.06 6.96
N ARG A 40 -1.03 10.13 6.74
CA ARG A 40 -0.97 11.33 7.57
C ARG A 40 -1.52 11.10 8.96
N TYR A 41 -2.35 10.08 9.14
CA TYR A 41 -2.81 9.64 10.44
C TYR A 41 -1.80 8.68 11.07
N ALA A 42 -1.32 7.71 10.31
CA ALA A 42 -0.33 6.73 10.76
C ALA A 42 0.46 6.20 9.56
N ASN A 43 1.78 6.26 9.64
CA ASN A 43 2.63 5.69 8.58
C ASN A 43 2.75 4.18 8.79
N GLY A 44 1.67 3.48 8.44
CA GLY A 44 1.52 2.05 8.64
C GLY A 44 0.77 1.71 9.92
N MET A 45 0.09 0.57 9.91
CA MET A 45 -0.74 0.13 11.04
C MET A 45 -0.92 -1.38 10.99
N VAL A 46 -0.81 -2.01 12.15
CA VAL A 46 -1.14 -3.44 12.30
C VAL A 46 -2.52 -3.56 12.93
N MET A 47 -3.42 -4.24 12.26
CA MET A 47 -4.78 -4.47 12.72
C MET A 47 -5.03 -5.97 12.88
N ASN A 48 -6.17 -6.34 13.48
CA ASN A 48 -6.48 -7.75 13.72
C ASN A 48 -6.58 -8.57 12.45
N LEU A 49 -7.11 -8.00 11.36
CA LEU A 49 -7.40 -8.72 10.13
C LEU A 49 -6.45 -8.37 8.98
N CYS A 50 -5.66 -7.32 9.13
CA CYS A 50 -4.76 -6.89 8.06
C CYS A 50 -3.65 -5.99 8.58
N VAL A 51 -2.65 -5.80 7.73
CA VAL A 51 -1.56 -4.86 7.96
C VAL A 51 -1.63 -3.83 6.85
N LEU A 52 -1.58 -2.55 7.20
CA LEU A 52 -1.45 -1.46 6.24
C LEU A 52 -0.01 -0.97 6.27
N TYR A 53 0.61 -0.87 5.10
CA TYR A 53 2.05 -0.63 4.99
C TYR A 53 2.42 0.82 5.19
N ASP A 54 3.59 1.03 5.80
CA ASP A 54 4.25 2.32 5.81
C ASP A 54 4.89 2.58 4.43
N THR A 55 5.42 3.79 4.24
CA THR A 55 6.05 4.18 2.98
C THR A 55 7.23 3.29 2.62
N GLN A 56 8.05 2.92 3.59
CA GLN A 56 9.20 2.05 3.36
C GLN A 56 8.77 0.65 2.92
N ARG A 57 7.76 0.09 3.56
CA ARG A 57 7.25 -1.23 3.21
C ARG A 57 6.61 -1.27 1.83
N ILE A 58 5.92 -0.19 1.45
CA ILE A 58 5.37 -0.05 0.09
C ILE A 58 6.50 -0.16 -0.94
N VAL A 59 7.59 0.57 -0.72
CA VAL A 59 8.76 0.54 -1.61
C VAL A 59 9.40 -0.84 -1.65
N GLU A 60 9.61 -1.45 -0.48
CA GLU A 60 10.20 -2.79 -0.39
C GLU A 60 9.35 -3.82 -1.14
N SER A 61 8.03 -3.79 -0.95
CA SER A 61 7.12 -4.71 -1.64
C SER A 61 7.16 -4.48 -3.14
N TYR A 62 7.17 -3.22 -3.57
CA TYR A 62 7.26 -2.87 -4.99
C TYR A 62 8.52 -3.44 -5.64
N GLU A 63 9.65 -3.30 -4.96
CA GLU A 63 10.95 -3.77 -5.46
C GLU A 63 11.09 -5.30 -5.37
N CYS A 64 10.75 -5.88 -4.23
CA CYS A 64 10.90 -7.32 -4.00
C CYS A 64 9.97 -8.16 -4.87
N ASN A 65 8.78 -7.67 -5.16
CA ASN A 65 7.82 -8.37 -6.01
C ASN A 65 7.93 -7.96 -7.49
N GLU A 66 8.89 -7.13 -7.81
CA GLU A 66 9.15 -6.70 -9.19
C GLU A 66 7.91 -6.14 -9.88
N PHE A 67 7.17 -5.26 -9.18
CA PHE A 67 5.93 -4.67 -9.71
C PHE A 67 6.14 -3.92 -11.01
N ALA A 68 7.30 -3.27 -11.19
CA ALA A 68 7.60 -2.54 -12.42
C ALA A 68 7.58 -3.46 -13.64
N GLU A 69 7.92 -4.73 -13.46
CA GLU A 69 7.94 -5.72 -14.55
C GLU A 69 6.62 -6.48 -14.65
N TYR A 70 6.11 -6.96 -13.52
CA TYR A 70 4.99 -7.90 -13.51
C TYR A 70 3.62 -7.26 -13.29
N ALA A 71 3.57 -6.09 -12.67
CA ALA A 71 2.31 -5.39 -12.40
C ALA A 71 2.53 -3.87 -12.55
N PRO A 72 2.95 -3.40 -13.74
CA PRO A 72 3.26 -1.98 -13.92
C PRO A 72 2.05 -1.10 -13.61
N GLY A 73 2.29 -0.03 -12.87
CA GLY A 73 1.24 0.90 -12.47
C GLY A 73 0.53 0.52 -11.17
N TYR A 74 0.91 -0.58 -10.53
CA TYR A 74 0.30 -1.02 -9.27
C TYR A 74 1.31 -1.03 -8.14
N ILE A 75 0.80 -0.94 -6.92
CA ILE A 75 1.59 -1.08 -5.69
C ILE A 75 0.80 -1.92 -4.70
N SER A 76 1.48 -2.52 -3.73
CA SER A 76 0.85 -3.14 -2.57
C SER A 76 0.88 -2.16 -1.42
N ILE A 77 -0.26 -1.96 -0.76
CA ILE A 77 -0.40 -1.08 0.41
C ILE A 77 -0.70 -1.85 1.69
N GLY A 78 -0.76 -3.16 1.62
CA GLY A 78 -1.03 -3.96 2.80
C GLY A 78 -1.17 -5.43 2.48
N ASN A 79 -1.50 -6.22 3.51
CA ASN A 79 -1.82 -7.63 3.37
C ASN A 79 -2.89 -8.03 4.39
N ASP A 80 -3.43 -9.23 4.23
CA ASP A 80 -4.49 -9.75 5.09
C ASP A 80 -3.95 -10.65 6.23
N ASN A 81 -2.69 -10.48 6.60
CA ASN A 81 -1.97 -11.34 7.55
C ASN A 81 -1.76 -12.76 7.01
N GLY A 82 -1.81 -12.92 5.69
CA GLY A 82 -1.58 -14.20 5.02
C GLY A 82 -0.91 -13.97 3.68
N ASP A 83 -1.37 -14.71 2.67
CA ASP A 83 -0.73 -14.70 1.36
C ASP A 83 -1.30 -13.65 0.39
N TRP A 84 -2.31 -12.89 0.81
CA TRP A 84 -2.97 -11.93 -0.06
C TRP A 84 -2.48 -10.51 0.17
N GLU A 85 -2.01 -9.87 -0.90
CA GLU A 85 -1.58 -8.46 -0.88
C GLU A 85 -2.73 -7.57 -1.34
N LEU A 86 -2.87 -6.43 -0.67
CA LEU A 86 -3.86 -5.41 -1.04
C LEU A 86 -3.25 -4.48 -2.08
N ILE A 87 -3.74 -4.56 -3.31
CA ILE A 87 -3.15 -3.90 -4.48
C ILE A 87 -4.02 -2.71 -4.90
N ILE A 88 -3.37 -1.61 -5.25
CA ILE A 88 -4.03 -0.40 -5.75
C ILE A 88 -3.17 0.21 -6.85
N LYS A 89 -3.79 0.95 -7.77
CA LYS A 89 -3.03 1.67 -8.79
C LYS A 89 -2.22 2.80 -8.17
N ALA A 90 -0.99 2.99 -8.65
CA ALA A 90 -0.10 4.06 -8.19
C ALA A 90 -0.45 5.37 -8.89
N GLU A 91 -1.67 5.85 -8.67
CA GLU A 91 -2.23 7.06 -9.27
C GLU A 91 -2.93 7.89 -8.19
N LYS A 92 -2.81 9.20 -8.29
CA LYS A 92 -3.39 10.12 -7.30
C LYS A 92 -4.88 9.89 -7.08
N GLY A 93 -5.64 9.64 -8.14
CA GLY A 93 -7.10 9.48 -8.08
C GLY A 93 -7.57 8.06 -7.83
N ALA A 94 -6.67 7.10 -7.60
CA ALA A 94 -7.06 5.71 -7.38
C ALA A 94 -7.82 5.57 -6.06
N VAL A 95 -8.98 4.93 -6.10
CA VAL A 95 -9.82 4.72 -4.92
C VAL A 95 -10.24 3.26 -4.76
N LEU A 96 -10.12 2.46 -5.83
CA LEU A 96 -10.44 1.04 -5.81
C LEU A 96 -9.18 0.24 -5.57
N CYS A 97 -9.29 -0.78 -4.73
CA CYS A 97 -8.20 -1.70 -4.49
C CYS A 97 -8.75 -3.12 -4.49
N GLY A 98 -7.84 -4.09 -4.63
CA GLY A 98 -8.22 -5.50 -4.64
C GLY A 98 -7.14 -6.33 -4.01
N PHE A 99 -7.46 -7.59 -3.73
CA PHE A 99 -6.49 -8.53 -3.19
C PHE A 99 -5.93 -9.39 -4.32
N LEU A 100 -4.64 -9.67 -4.23
CA LEU A 100 -3.94 -10.53 -5.16
C LEU A 100 -3.02 -11.45 -4.35
N ASP A 101 -3.05 -12.74 -4.64
CA ASP A 101 -2.12 -13.69 -4.02
C ASP A 101 -0.70 -13.28 -4.41
N ALA A 102 0.18 -13.16 -3.43
CA ALA A 102 1.56 -12.73 -3.67
C ALA A 102 2.28 -13.63 -4.68
N ALA A 103 1.95 -14.93 -4.71
CA ALA A 103 2.53 -15.87 -5.65
C ALA A 103 2.01 -15.69 -7.09
N GLU A 104 0.92 -14.95 -7.26
CA GLU A 104 0.28 -14.72 -8.56
C GLU A 104 0.56 -13.34 -9.15
N ILE A 105 1.36 -12.52 -8.46
CA ILE A 105 1.75 -11.22 -9.00
C ILE A 105 2.48 -11.44 -10.32
N GLY A 106 1.98 -10.78 -11.38
CA GLY A 106 2.53 -10.92 -12.73
C GLY A 106 1.85 -11.98 -13.58
N SER A 107 1.01 -12.84 -12.98
CA SER A 107 0.29 -13.86 -13.73
C SER A 107 -1.17 -13.47 -14.00
N SER A 108 -1.71 -12.54 -13.22
CA SER A 108 -3.07 -12.03 -13.42
C SER A 108 -3.17 -10.60 -12.93
N GLU A 109 -4.22 -9.89 -13.38
CA GLU A 109 -4.49 -8.54 -12.89
C GLU A 109 -5.23 -8.61 -11.54
N PRO A 110 -5.05 -7.59 -10.69
CA PRO A 110 -5.78 -7.53 -9.42
C PRO A 110 -7.29 -7.45 -9.64
N GLU A 111 -8.04 -8.12 -8.77
CA GLU A 111 -9.49 -7.99 -8.74
C GLU A 111 -9.88 -6.80 -7.85
N GLU A 112 -10.87 -6.06 -8.29
CA GLU A 112 -11.36 -4.90 -7.58
C GLU A 112 -12.63 -5.19 -6.78
#